data_a13b8a48b05d3daba11dc3d5a97787e0
#
_entry.id   a13b8a48b05d3daba11dc3d5a97787e0
#
_cell.length_a   1.000
_cell.length_b   1.000
_cell.length_c   1.000
_cell.angle_alpha   90.00
_cell.angle_beta   90.00
_cell.angle_gamma   90.00
#
_symmetry.space_group_name_H-M   'P 1'
#
loop_
_entity.id
_entity.type
_entity.pdbx_description
1 polymer ?
#
loop_
_entity_poly.entity_id
_entity_poly.type
_entity_poly.pdbx_seq_one_letter_code
_entity_poly.pdbx_strand_id
1 'polypeptide(L)'
;THKITFRKVATAAENAEYLEFFQQLGNLKGEMFYTSEGADLLDSIYQESTPLDDSRLTFYHARRLEHLHKLCIIMAALRGKLTICEECVMEANTILTFTEEHMSKSFGEYGKSRHAEATQKIIAFMEAANRPVSADEMYKACSQDLERYADIFLILQNLQRAERIICSHKSFI
;
A
#
# COMPACT_ATOMS: atom_id res chain seq x y z
N THR A 1 -8.69 20.97 -7.22
CA THR A 1 -7.39 21.43 -6.64
C THR A 1 -7.72 22.28 -5.41
N HIS A 2 -7.58 21.71 -4.21
CA HIS A 2 -7.71 22.49 -2.97
C HIS A 2 -6.49 23.42 -2.87
N LYS A 3 -6.72 24.74 -2.97
CA LYS A 3 -5.70 25.72 -2.64
C LYS A 3 -5.44 25.64 -1.12
N ILE A 4 -4.21 25.29 -0.75
CA ILE A 4 -3.76 25.42 0.64
C ILE A 4 -3.65 26.92 0.88
N THR A 5 -4.66 27.49 1.52
CA THR A 5 -4.62 28.86 2.04
C THR A 5 -3.75 28.89 3.30
N PHE A 6 -3.22 30.04 3.63
CA PHE A 6 -2.29 30.30 4.74
C PHE A 6 -2.56 29.40 5.97
N ARG A 7 -1.46 28.88 6.57
CA ARG A 7 -1.51 28.11 7.81
C ARG A 7 -2.28 28.90 8.87
N LYS A 8 -3.42 28.34 9.29
CA LYS A 8 -4.19 28.90 10.39
C LYS A 8 -3.34 28.76 11.67
N VAL A 9 -2.96 29.86 12.27
CA VAL A 9 -2.25 29.84 13.56
C VAL A 9 -3.30 29.51 14.62
N ALA A 10 -3.03 28.47 15.44
CA ALA A 10 -3.90 28.11 16.53
C ALA A 10 -4.03 29.26 17.54
N THR A 11 -5.23 29.48 18.03
CA THR A 11 -5.50 30.47 19.06
C THR A 11 -4.89 30.07 20.40
N ALA A 12 -4.74 31.02 21.31
CA ALA A 12 -4.26 30.71 22.65
C ALA A 12 -5.15 29.69 23.40
N ALA A 13 -6.47 29.74 23.17
CA ALA A 13 -7.41 28.80 23.76
C ALA A 13 -7.25 27.39 23.18
N GLU A 14 -7.14 27.25 21.84
CA GLU A 14 -6.87 25.95 21.20
C GLU A 14 -5.52 25.36 21.66
N ASN A 15 -4.50 26.19 21.81
CA ASN A 15 -3.20 25.76 22.34
C ASN A 15 -3.27 25.28 23.79
N ALA A 16 -4.08 25.92 24.63
CA ALA A 16 -4.29 25.49 26.02
C ALA A 16 -4.99 24.14 26.10
N GLU A 17 -6.01 23.91 25.27
CA GLU A 17 -6.72 22.63 25.18
C GLU A 17 -5.79 21.49 24.75
N TYR A 18 -4.98 21.71 23.71
CA TYR A 18 -3.98 20.71 23.29
C TYR A 18 -2.93 20.45 24.37
N LEU A 19 -2.49 21.48 25.10
CA LEU A 19 -1.52 21.32 26.17
C LEU A 19 -2.08 20.46 27.30
N GLU A 20 -3.33 20.71 27.71
CA GLU A 20 -4.03 19.90 28.71
C GLU A 20 -4.16 18.44 28.28
N PHE A 21 -4.58 18.20 27.03
CA PHE A 21 -4.66 16.87 26.45
C PHE A 21 -3.31 16.13 26.49
N PHE A 22 -2.23 16.78 26.06
CA PHE A 22 -0.89 16.17 26.09
C PHE A 22 -0.36 15.95 27.52
N GLN A 23 -0.72 16.80 28.47
CA GLN A 23 -0.41 16.58 29.89
C GLN A 23 -1.13 15.37 30.43
N GLN A 24 -2.42 15.20 30.11
CA GLN A 24 -3.19 14.02 30.51
C GLN A 24 -2.58 12.75 29.90
N LEU A 25 -2.23 12.78 28.61
CA LEU A 25 -1.58 11.67 27.92
C LEU A 25 -0.22 11.34 28.56
N GLY A 26 0.59 12.34 28.91
CA GLY A 26 1.88 12.15 29.57
C GLY A 26 1.79 11.57 30.98
N ASN A 27 0.63 11.69 31.62
CA ASN A 27 0.35 11.11 32.96
C ASN A 27 -0.16 9.68 32.87
N LEU A 28 -0.52 9.19 31.68
CA LEU A 28 -0.99 7.82 31.46
C LEU A 28 0.19 6.86 31.62
N LYS A 29 0.20 6.09 32.71
CA LYS A 29 1.27 5.15 33.06
C LYS A 29 0.68 3.83 33.54
N GLY A 30 1.24 2.72 33.07
CA GLY A 30 0.83 1.37 33.48
C GLY A 30 0.83 0.43 32.30
N GLU A 31 0.48 -0.83 32.58
CA GLU A 31 0.26 -1.83 31.54
C GLU A 31 -1.11 -1.61 30.88
N MET A 32 -1.15 -1.81 29.59
CA MET A 32 -2.39 -1.82 28.82
C MET A 32 -2.87 -3.26 28.62
N PHE A 33 -4.16 -3.49 28.76
CA PHE A 33 -4.76 -4.79 28.59
C PHE A 33 -6.08 -4.70 27.81
N TYR A 34 -6.41 -5.77 27.11
CA TYR A 34 -7.66 -5.88 26.37
C TYR A 34 -8.82 -6.22 27.30
N THR A 35 -10.01 -5.69 27.00
CA THR A 35 -11.24 -6.28 27.52
C THR A 35 -11.49 -7.62 26.85
N SER A 36 -12.39 -8.44 27.42
CA SER A 36 -12.78 -9.72 26.79
C SER A 36 -13.28 -9.50 25.38
N GLU A 37 -14.21 -8.56 25.20
CA GLU A 37 -14.83 -8.21 23.92
C GLU A 37 -13.79 -7.67 22.91
N GLY A 38 -12.85 -6.86 23.40
CA GLY A 38 -11.76 -6.35 22.57
C GLY A 38 -10.79 -7.45 22.10
N ALA A 39 -10.49 -8.41 22.97
CA ALA A 39 -9.67 -9.56 22.63
C ALA A 39 -10.37 -10.49 21.62
N ASP A 40 -11.65 -10.79 21.85
CA ASP A 40 -12.47 -11.63 20.97
C ASP A 40 -12.59 -11.02 19.56
N LEU A 41 -12.82 -9.71 19.48
CA LEU A 41 -12.86 -9.01 18.19
C LEU A 41 -11.50 -9.03 17.49
N LEU A 42 -10.41 -8.82 18.23
CA LEU A 42 -9.06 -8.86 17.64
C LEU A 42 -8.74 -10.24 17.06
N ASP A 43 -9.10 -11.31 17.76
CA ASP A 43 -8.91 -12.68 17.30
C ASP A 43 -9.75 -12.96 16.05
N SER A 44 -11.00 -12.54 16.02
CA SER A 44 -11.89 -12.63 14.85
C SER A 44 -11.27 -11.95 13.62
N ILE A 45 -10.80 -10.71 13.78
CA ILE A 45 -10.13 -9.97 12.69
C ILE A 45 -8.88 -10.70 12.19
N TYR A 46 -8.12 -11.31 13.11
CA TYR A 46 -6.93 -12.08 12.73
C TYR A 46 -7.28 -13.34 11.93
N GLN A 47 -8.28 -14.08 12.37
CA GLN A 47 -8.74 -15.32 11.69
C GLN A 47 -9.33 -15.05 10.30
N GLU A 48 -10.01 -13.92 10.13
CA GLU A 48 -10.64 -13.52 8.87
C GLU A 48 -9.66 -12.80 7.91
N SER A 49 -8.44 -12.48 8.38
CA SER A 49 -7.48 -11.71 7.61
C SER A 49 -7.00 -12.50 6.39
N THR A 50 -7.24 -11.95 5.20
CA THR A 50 -6.76 -12.49 3.93
C THR A 50 -5.55 -11.72 3.43
N PRO A 51 -4.58 -12.39 2.76
CA PRO A 51 -3.48 -11.70 2.11
C PRO A 51 -3.96 -10.68 1.08
N LEU A 52 -3.25 -9.56 0.98
CA LEU A 52 -3.49 -8.59 -0.07
C LEU A 52 -3.03 -9.14 -1.42
N ASP A 53 -3.74 -8.82 -2.50
CA ASP A 53 -3.47 -9.33 -3.86
C ASP A 53 -2.11 -8.87 -4.43
N ASP A 54 -1.45 -7.91 -3.80
CA ASP A 54 -0.15 -7.39 -4.22
C ASP A 54 0.99 -8.12 -3.52
N SER A 55 1.74 -8.93 -4.25
CA SER A 55 2.88 -9.70 -3.73
C SER A 55 3.97 -8.84 -3.06
N ARG A 56 4.06 -7.55 -3.39
CA ARG A 56 4.98 -6.60 -2.73
C ARG A 56 4.61 -6.35 -1.28
N LEU A 57 3.35 -6.59 -0.92
CA LEU A 57 2.79 -6.37 0.41
C LEU A 57 2.81 -7.62 1.31
N THR A 58 3.41 -8.72 0.86
CA THR A 58 3.48 -9.98 1.61
C THR A 58 4.11 -9.79 3.00
N PHE A 59 5.21 -9.06 3.09
CA PHE A 59 5.88 -8.77 4.37
C PHE A 59 5.06 -7.83 5.26
N TYR A 60 4.33 -6.90 4.68
CA TYR A 60 3.39 -6.06 5.42
C TYR A 60 2.27 -6.91 6.01
N HIS A 61 1.65 -7.77 5.21
CA HIS A 61 0.57 -8.65 5.66
C HIS A 61 1.00 -9.53 6.84
N ALA A 62 2.20 -10.11 6.79
CA ALA A 62 2.76 -10.90 7.88
C ALA A 62 2.90 -10.11 9.21
N ARG A 63 2.99 -8.79 9.14
CA ARG A 63 3.12 -7.90 10.30
C ARG A 63 1.87 -7.07 10.60
N ARG A 64 0.79 -7.31 9.86
CA ARG A 64 -0.47 -6.55 9.99
C ARG A 64 -1.00 -6.56 11.42
N LEU A 65 -0.96 -7.71 12.09
CA LEU A 65 -1.41 -7.85 13.47
C LEU A 65 -0.61 -6.97 14.43
N GLU A 66 0.71 -6.90 14.26
CA GLU A 66 1.56 -6.01 15.08
C GLU A 66 1.18 -4.54 14.90
N HIS A 67 0.86 -4.12 13.68
CA HIS A 67 0.40 -2.75 13.41
C HIS A 67 -0.96 -2.49 14.03
N LEU A 68 -1.88 -3.47 13.97
CA LEU A 68 -3.18 -3.39 14.59
C LEU A 68 -3.06 -3.22 16.12
N HIS A 69 -2.24 -4.03 16.78
CA HIS A 69 -1.98 -3.90 18.23
C HIS A 69 -1.47 -2.49 18.59
N LYS A 70 -0.51 -1.95 17.84
CA LYS A 70 0.04 -0.62 18.09
C LYS A 70 -1.03 0.47 17.94
N LEU A 71 -1.88 0.36 16.93
CA LEU A 71 -2.99 1.30 16.75
C LEU A 71 -4.03 1.18 17.86
N CYS A 72 -4.36 -0.02 18.31
CA CYS A 72 -5.25 -0.22 19.45
C CYS A 72 -4.74 0.47 20.72
N ILE A 73 -3.44 0.37 21.01
CA ILE A 73 -2.78 1.07 22.10
C ILE A 73 -2.95 2.59 21.94
N ILE A 74 -2.72 3.12 20.75
CA ILE A 74 -2.88 4.55 20.45
C ILE A 74 -4.33 4.98 20.65
N MET A 75 -5.32 4.20 20.18
CA MET A 75 -6.74 4.51 20.34
C MET A 75 -7.17 4.54 21.81
N ALA A 76 -6.70 3.60 22.62
CA ALA A 76 -6.95 3.58 24.06
C ALA A 76 -6.30 4.78 24.76
N ALA A 77 -5.06 5.09 24.43
CA ALA A 77 -4.32 6.24 24.98
C ALA A 77 -4.99 7.58 24.63
N LEU A 78 -5.47 7.75 23.39
CA LEU A 78 -6.24 8.94 22.99
C LEU A 78 -7.52 9.14 23.80
N ARG A 79 -8.08 8.08 24.35
CA ARG A 79 -9.22 8.12 25.26
C ARG A 79 -8.84 8.27 26.74
N GLY A 80 -7.54 8.42 27.03
CA GLY A 80 -7.01 8.50 28.40
C GLY A 80 -7.17 7.20 29.19
N LYS A 81 -7.25 6.05 28.52
CA LYS A 81 -7.49 4.75 29.14
C LYS A 81 -6.32 3.79 28.95
N LEU A 82 -6.09 2.93 29.93
CA LEU A 82 -5.16 1.81 29.83
C LEU A 82 -5.85 0.51 29.37
N THR A 83 -7.16 0.57 29.13
CA THR A 83 -7.97 -0.58 28.71
C THR A 83 -8.31 -0.45 27.23
N ILE A 84 -7.99 -1.47 26.45
CA ILE A 84 -8.27 -1.55 25.03
C ILE A 84 -9.61 -2.27 24.85
N CYS A 85 -10.66 -1.51 24.57
CA CYS A 85 -12.01 -2.04 24.35
C CYS A 85 -12.26 -2.37 22.86
N GLU A 86 -13.39 -3.01 22.60
CA GLU A 86 -13.84 -3.37 21.26
C GLU A 86 -13.83 -2.18 20.29
N GLU A 87 -14.29 -1.00 20.73
CA GLU A 87 -14.30 0.21 19.92
C GLU A 87 -12.88 0.63 19.49
N CYS A 88 -11.88 0.48 20.37
CA CYS A 88 -10.49 0.76 20.05
C CYS A 88 -9.97 -0.16 18.94
N VAL A 89 -10.34 -1.44 19.00
CA VAL A 89 -9.95 -2.44 17.99
C VAL A 89 -10.64 -2.15 16.67
N MET A 90 -11.92 -1.85 16.67
CA MET A 90 -12.72 -1.53 15.48
C MET A 90 -12.17 -0.30 14.74
N GLU A 91 -11.90 0.78 15.46
CA GLU A 91 -11.33 2.00 14.86
C GLU A 91 -9.92 1.78 14.32
N ALA A 92 -9.07 1.06 15.09
CA ALA A 92 -7.72 0.71 14.64
C ALA A 92 -7.75 -0.12 13.36
N ASN A 93 -8.64 -1.11 13.28
CA ASN A 93 -8.81 -1.93 12.08
C ASN A 93 -9.34 -1.12 10.90
N THR A 94 -10.28 -0.21 11.13
CA THR A 94 -10.82 0.69 10.10
C THR A 94 -9.72 1.56 9.49
N ILE A 95 -8.82 2.12 10.31
CA ILE A 95 -7.67 2.91 9.83
C ILE A 95 -6.74 2.07 8.98
N LEU A 96 -6.43 0.83 9.40
CA LEU A 96 -5.58 -0.07 8.60
C LEU A 96 -6.22 -0.41 7.28
N THR A 97 -7.48 -0.85 7.28
CA THR A 97 -8.21 -1.24 6.07
C THR A 97 -8.28 -0.09 5.07
N PHE A 98 -8.60 1.12 5.53
CA PHE A 98 -8.60 2.31 4.69
C PHE A 98 -7.22 2.61 4.09
N THR A 99 -6.16 2.42 4.87
CA THR A 99 -4.78 2.59 4.40
C THR A 99 -4.40 1.53 3.36
N GLU A 100 -4.81 0.28 3.59
CA GLU A 100 -4.55 -0.87 2.72
C GLU A 100 -5.20 -0.72 1.34
N GLU A 101 -6.42 -0.18 1.26
CA GLU A 101 -7.10 0.10 -0.01
C GLU A 101 -6.30 1.02 -0.94
N HIS A 102 -5.46 1.88 -0.37
CA HIS A 102 -4.67 2.87 -1.10
C HIS A 102 -3.20 2.49 -1.25
N MET A 103 -2.76 1.46 -0.51
CA MET A 103 -1.34 1.09 -0.41
C MET A 103 -0.77 0.63 -1.76
N SER A 104 -1.48 -0.21 -2.49
CA SER A 104 -1.06 -0.67 -3.82
C SER A 104 -0.94 0.47 -4.83
N LYS A 105 -1.80 1.49 -4.72
CA LYS A 105 -1.74 2.68 -5.58
C LYS A 105 -0.50 3.52 -5.29
N SER A 106 -0.18 3.70 -4.01
CA SER A 106 1.00 4.47 -3.57
C SER A 106 2.30 3.80 -4.03
N PHE A 107 2.37 2.47 -4.02
CA PHE A 107 3.49 1.71 -4.57
C PHE A 107 3.44 1.61 -6.10
N GLY A 108 2.32 1.94 -6.73
CA GLY A 108 2.18 1.97 -8.18
C GLY A 108 3.12 2.96 -8.86
N GLU A 109 3.43 4.07 -8.20
CA GLU A 109 4.38 5.08 -8.70
C GLU A 109 5.82 4.86 -8.18
N TYR A 110 5.97 4.31 -6.96
CA TYR A 110 7.27 3.97 -6.37
C TYR A 110 7.60 2.49 -6.61
N GLY A 111 8.58 2.25 -7.45
CA GLY A 111 9.10 0.90 -7.73
C GLY A 111 8.56 0.24 -9.00
N LYS A 112 7.65 0.86 -9.73
CA LYS A 112 7.50 0.52 -11.15
C LYS A 112 8.80 0.93 -11.84
N SER A 113 9.50 -0.04 -12.42
CA SER A 113 10.51 0.26 -13.42
C SER A 113 9.88 1.28 -14.38
N ARG A 114 10.67 2.25 -14.87
CA ARG A 114 10.26 3.26 -15.86
C ARG A 114 9.46 2.67 -17.01
N HIS A 115 9.63 1.39 -17.25
CA HIS A 115 9.01 0.63 -18.33
C HIS A 115 7.97 -0.42 -17.85
N ALA A 116 7.53 -0.40 -16.58
CA ALA A 116 6.64 -1.44 -16.06
C ALA A 116 5.29 -1.49 -16.80
N GLU A 117 4.71 -0.33 -17.12
CA GLU A 117 3.45 -0.26 -17.86
C GLU A 117 3.62 -0.73 -19.31
N ALA A 118 4.68 -0.27 -19.96
CA ALA A 118 5.03 -0.74 -21.29
C ALA A 118 5.28 -2.25 -21.31
N THR A 119 5.98 -2.79 -20.29
CA THR A 119 6.22 -4.23 -20.16
C THR A 119 4.92 -5.03 -20.04
N GLN A 120 3.97 -4.58 -19.22
CA GLN A 120 2.68 -5.25 -19.09
C GLN A 120 1.86 -5.22 -20.38
N LYS A 121 1.84 -4.06 -21.07
CA LYS A 121 1.17 -3.93 -22.37
C LYS A 121 1.79 -4.83 -23.44
N ILE A 122 3.11 -4.95 -23.47
CA ILE A 122 3.83 -5.84 -24.39
C ILE A 122 3.44 -7.29 -24.15
N ILE A 123 3.44 -7.75 -22.89
CA ILE A 123 3.06 -9.11 -22.52
C ILE A 123 1.61 -9.38 -22.94
N ALA A 124 0.67 -8.51 -22.56
CA ALA A 124 -0.73 -8.65 -22.90
C ALA A 124 -0.96 -8.67 -24.44
N PHE A 125 -0.22 -7.83 -25.17
CA PHE A 125 -0.29 -7.81 -26.63
C PHE A 125 0.22 -9.10 -27.27
N MET A 126 1.32 -9.66 -26.75
CA MET A 126 1.87 -10.95 -27.24
C MET A 126 0.92 -12.11 -26.94
N GLU A 127 0.35 -12.16 -25.75
CA GLU A 127 -0.64 -13.18 -25.34
C GLU A 127 -1.89 -13.10 -26.24
N ALA A 128 -2.40 -11.89 -26.50
CA ALA A 128 -3.56 -11.69 -27.37
C ALA A 128 -3.28 -12.06 -28.83
N ALA A 129 -2.08 -11.80 -29.31
CA ALA A 129 -1.70 -12.08 -30.70
C ALA A 129 -1.61 -13.58 -30.99
N ASN A 130 -1.24 -14.39 -30.00
CA ASN A 130 -1.03 -15.85 -30.11
C ASN A 130 -0.21 -16.28 -31.34
N ARG A 131 0.75 -15.45 -31.73
CA ARG A 131 1.70 -15.62 -32.85
C ARG A 131 3.00 -14.88 -32.55
N PRO A 132 4.09 -15.21 -33.27
CA PRO A 132 5.30 -14.42 -33.19
C PRO A 132 5.03 -12.95 -33.57
N VAL A 133 5.51 -12.02 -32.72
CA VAL A 133 5.30 -10.58 -32.86
C VAL A 133 6.64 -9.88 -33.07
N SER A 134 6.71 -8.90 -33.95
CA SER A 134 7.92 -8.11 -34.19
C SER A 134 8.07 -6.99 -33.15
N ALA A 135 9.32 -6.51 -32.94
CA ALA A 135 9.58 -5.38 -32.04
C ALA A 135 8.85 -4.09 -32.50
N ASP A 136 8.67 -3.91 -33.82
CA ASP A 136 7.95 -2.76 -34.38
C ASP A 136 6.44 -2.81 -34.04
N GLU A 137 5.82 -3.98 -34.07
CA GLU A 137 4.42 -4.15 -33.69
C GLU A 137 4.22 -3.88 -32.20
N MET A 138 5.13 -4.39 -31.37
CA MET A 138 5.10 -4.15 -29.92
C MET A 138 5.31 -2.68 -29.59
N TYR A 139 6.25 -2.01 -30.29
CA TYR A 139 6.46 -0.58 -30.09
C TYR A 139 5.23 0.23 -30.46
N LYS A 140 4.55 -0.08 -31.55
CA LYS A 140 3.29 0.59 -31.92
C LYS A 140 2.20 0.43 -30.86
N ALA A 141 2.14 -0.72 -30.20
CA ALA A 141 1.16 -0.99 -29.15
C ALA A 141 1.42 -0.22 -27.85
N CYS A 142 2.68 0.15 -27.56
CA CYS A 142 3.06 0.81 -26.30
C CYS A 142 3.85 2.11 -26.49
N SER A 143 3.81 2.72 -27.69
CA SER A 143 4.58 3.92 -28.03
C SER A 143 4.31 5.13 -27.13
N GLN A 144 3.14 5.21 -26.52
CA GLN A 144 2.78 6.29 -25.58
C GLN A 144 3.45 6.15 -24.21
N ASP A 145 3.91 4.94 -23.87
CA ASP A 145 4.51 4.62 -22.58
C ASP A 145 6.05 4.54 -22.65
N LEU A 146 6.62 4.73 -23.84
CA LEU A 146 8.07 4.69 -24.11
C LEU A 146 8.58 6.05 -24.60
N GLU A 147 9.67 6.52 -24.01
CA GLU A 147 10.32 7.76 -24.46
C GLU A 147 11.09 7.57 -25.78
N ARG A 148 11.66 6.39 -25.98
CA ARG A 148 12.50 6.07 -27.13
C ARG A 148 12.22 4.67 -27.66
N TYR A 149 12.32 4.51 -28.97
CA TYR A 149 12.23 3.19 -29.60
C TYR A 149 13.25 2.18 -29.03
N ALA A 150 14.45 2.63 -28.66
CA ALA A 150 15.48 1.78 -28.08
C ALA A 150 15.06 1.14 -26.75
N ASP A 151 14.16 1.74 -25.99
CA ASP A 151 13.72 1.24 -24.69
C ASP A 151 12.98 -0.10 -24.82
N ILE A 152 12.35 -0.38 -25.97
CA ILE A 152 11.69 -1.66 -26.20
C ILE A 152 12.67 -2.82 -26.18
N PHE A 153 13.87 -2.64 -26.74
CA PHE A 153 14.89 -3.70 -26.74
C PHE A 153 15.38 -4.02 -25.34
N LEU A 154 15.47 -3.01 -24.46
CA LEU A 154 15.83 -3.22 -23.07
C LEU A 154 14.76 -4.05 -22.34
N ILE A 155 13.48 -3.73 -22.59
CA ILE A 155 12.35 -4.50 -22.03
C ILE A 155 12.39 -5.94 -22.52
N LEU A 156 12.51 -6.14 -23.82
CA LEU A 156 12.54 -7.47 -24.44
C LEU A 156 13.74 -8.30 -23.95
N GLN A 157 14.90 -7.68 -23.80
CA GLN A 157 16.09 -8.35 -23.25
C GLN A 157 15.86 -8.78 -21.79
N ASN A 158 15.22 -7.95 -20.97
CA ASN A 158 14.90 -8.29 -19.61
C ASN A 158 13.86 -9.42 -19.53
N LEU A 159 12.83 -9.39 -20.37
CA LEU A 159 11.83 -10.46 -20.45
C LEU A 159 12.44 -11.78 -20.92
N GLN A 160 13.38 -11.74 -21.86
CA GLN A 160 14.11 -12.92 -22.32
C GLN A 160 15.01 -13.50 -21.23
N ARG A 161 15.75 -12.64 -20.48
CA ARG A 161 16.54 -13.07 -19.34
C ARG A 161 15.70 -13.68 -18.21
N ALA A 162 14.46 -13.20 -18.05
CA ALA A 162 13.49 -13.74 -17.11
C ALA A 162 12.76 -14.99 -17.65
N GLU A 163 13.17 -15.50 -18.80
CA GLU A 163 12.56 -16.67 -19.47
C GLU A 163 11.04 -16.53 -19.73
N ARG A 164 10.56 -15.27 -19.81
CA ARG A 164 9.15 -14.95 -20.06
C ARG A 164 8.81 -14.94 -21.54
N ILE A 165 9.79 -14.75 -22.42
CA ILE A 165 9.65 -14.74 -23.88
C ILE A 165 10.82 -15.46 -24.53
N ILE A 166 10.56 -15.99 -25.74
CA ILE A 166 11.56 -16.63 -26.58
C ILE A 166 11.80 -15.74 -27.81
N CYS A 167 13.05 -15.47 -28.12
CA CYS A 167 13.44 -14.74 -29.34
C CYS A 167 13.72 -15.74 -30.47
N SER A 168 12.98 -15.67 -31.56
CA SER A 168 13.31 -16.31 -32.81
C SER A 168 13.87 -15.27 -33.80
N HIS A 169 14.75 -15.65 -34.71
CA HIS A 169 15.63 -14.82 -35.58
C HIS A 169 15.09 -13.46 -36.07
N LYS A 170 13.79 -13.14 -35.96
CA LYS A 170 13.18 -11.83 -36.31
C LYS A 170 11.93 -11.49 -35.51
N SER A 171 11.52 -12.31 -34.53
CA SER A 171 10.29 -12.10 -33.77
C SER A 171 10.37 -12.70 -32.37
N PHE A 172 9.51 -12.25 -31.50
CA PHE A 172 9.41 -12.70 -30.11
C PHE A 172 8.11 -13.48 -29.90
N ILE A 173 8.15 -14.55 -29.12
CA ILE A 173 7.03 -15.43 -28.77
C ILE A 173 6.95 -15.51 -27.25
#